data_38e07084ca3b804b30a9dba71008295b
#
_entry.id   38e07084ca3b804b30a9dba71008295b
#
_cell.length_a   1.000
_cell.length_b   1.000
_cell.length_c   1.000
_cell.angle_alpha   90.00
_cell.angle_beta   90.00
_cell.angle_gamma   90.00
#
_symmetry.space_group_name_H-M   'P 1'
#
loop_
_entity.id
_entity.type
_entity.pdbx_description
1 polymer ?
#
loop_
_entity_poly.entity_id
_entity_poly.type
_entity_poly.pdbx_seq_one_letter_code
_entity_poly.pdbx_strand_id
1 'polypeptide(L)'
;MIQRLRLGVLLGATAFAAVSASPASAQRIERIVSFGDSYADTGNFLRLAGINPLTQTGGIYTTGRFSGGTNYIDSLSTILGAPVFDFAIGGAQARNQNGNLPTWGLPFEVDQFLNVGPQSTIFPTIAPAFGPRDLVAISIGGNDARQYEQIITAGGTPTFTVNDSILSARTQLDRLVAAGAPTISFLAGNTAQLPEIAGNVTAQGLRNTYSNTYNAALQTTLAGYANRGVMVHYLDLTKVLTQIQANGAAYGLQNGVVCPATSASVLSGCQGYLFYVDNLHLSSDGFRVVARYVARQLQAPLNLGSTSELALDGARQFGRTLNSRMDLGSPRDGEVIEGVRLFVAGDHFSRSVDPSRVSDSFDIDGVGVTAGVEFGLGSNGLVGIAGNASRAKAKLDNLSSNSKASTRQLGAYAAFALGPLFVQGHAGLGQSDYDISRAAVVDRLSASPDGKHVLAGLKGGFLAPVGPFRLGPVIAVDYARASVDGYTESGDGALALNVGKQRYGALVGGAGVELRGDLDAGGSSLRPFASVMVEKDLKGDERTLVFSQTASPTIVNRWALGERDQGIYTRVGGGASASLGGRLQLDVAASTTLGKNDGNELSVNGGLRFGF
;
A
#
# COMPACT_ATOMS: atom_id res chain seq x y z
N MET A 1 -25.04 -57.65 26.50
CA MET A 1 -26.05 -56.57 26.48
C MET A 1 -25.25 -55.29 26.22
N ILE A 2 -25.24 -54.88 24.95
CA ILE A 2 -24.35 -53.83 24.43
C ILE A 2 -25.12 -52.54 24.37
N GLN A 3 -24.75 -51.56 25.18
CA GLN A 3 -25.29 -50.20 25.06
C GLN A 3 -24.29 -49.34 24.29
N ARG A 4 -24.71 -48.86 23.13
CA ARG A 4 -23.98 -47.94 22.26
C ARG A 4 -24.09 -46.52 22.82
N LEU A 5 -22.97 -45.93 23.17
CA LEU A 5 -22.89 -44.50 23.47
C LEU A 5 -22.72 -43.75 22.13
N ARG A 6 -23.72 -43.00 21.73
CA ARG A 6 -23.63 -42.08 20.58
C ARG A 6 -23.20 -40.73 21.12
N LEU A 7 -21.97 -40.34 20.75
CA LEU A 7 -21.45 -38.98 20.95
C LEU A 7 -22.02 -38.08 19.85
N GLY A 8 -22.99 -37.23 20.21
CA GLY A 8 -23.53 -36.21 19.30
C GLY A 8 -22.61 -35.01 19.24
N VAL A 9 -22.00 -34.78 18.09
CA VAL A 9 -21.29 -33.53 17.78
C VAL A 9 -22.36 -32.49 17.40
N LEU A 10 -22.61 -31.51 18.28
CA LEU A 10 -23.35 -30.30 17.93
C LEU A 10 -22.49 -29.41 17.06
N LEU A 11 -22.75 -29.40 15.76
CA LEU A 11 -22.32 -28.36 14.85
C LEU A 11 -23.23 -27.14 15.05
N GLY A 12 -22.74 -26.16 15.80
CA GLY A 12 -23.36 -24.84 15.86
C GLY A 12 -23.06 -24.09 14.55
N ALA A 13 -24.03 -24.05 13.65
CA ALA A 13 -24.00 -23.18 12.49
C ALA A 13 -24.25 -21.74 12.95
N THR A 14 -23.20 -20.95 13.15
CA THR A 14 -23.30 -19.51 13.24
C THR A 14 -23.51 -18.96 11.83
N ALA A 15 -24.70 -18.43 11.57
CA ALA A 15 -25.02 -17.67 10.38
C ALA A 15 -24.15 -16.40 10.37
N PHE A 16 -23.13 -16.37 9.54
CA PHE A 16 -22.44 -15.14 9.18
C PHE A 16 -23.41 -14.31 8.34
N ALA A 17 -23.93 -13.23 8.93
CA ALA A 17 -24.54 -12.15 8.18
C ALA A 17 -23.44 -11.59 7.27
N ALA A 18 -23.61 -11.74 5.96
CA ALA A 18 -22.79 -11.07 4.97
C ALA A 18 -23.05 -9.56 5.11
N VAL A 19 -22.22 -8.90 5.89
CA VAL A 19 -22.07 -7.46 5.83
C VAL A 19 -21.40 -7.20 4.48
N SER A 20 -22.15 -6.63 3.54
CA SER A 20 -21.61 -6.11 2.29
C SER A 20 -20.55 -5.09 2.67
N ALA A 21 -19.27 -5.47 2.59
CA ALA A 21 -18.16 -4.58 2.75
C ALA A 21 -18.28 -3.50 1.68
N SER A 22 -18.48 -2.27 2.09
CA SER A 22 -18.30 -1.10 1.23
C SER A 22 -16.89 -1.18 0.64
N PRO A 23 -16.70 -0.86 -0.66
CA PRO A 23 -15.37 -0.88 -1.25
C PRO A 23 -14.44 -0.03 -0.39
N ALA A 24 -13.36 -0.63 0.08
CA ALA A 24 -12.34 0.08 0.87
C ALA A 24 -11.78 1.21 0.02
N SER A 25 -12.07 2.44 0.41
CA SER A 25 -11.57 3.62 -0.29
C SER A 25 -10.06 3.67 -0.11
N ALA A 26 -9.35 3.62 -1.23
CA ALA A 26 -7.94 3.98 -1.34
C ALA A 26 -7.67 5.24 -0.54
N GLN A 27 -6.43 5.39 -0.05
CA GLN A 27 -6.01 6.45 0.86
C GLN A 27 -7.20 7.36 1.15
N ARG A 28 -7.92 7.15 2.20
CA ARG A 28 -9.30 7.60 2.37
C ARG A 28 -9.39 9.12 2.25
N ILE A 29 -9.38 9.58 1.00
CA ILE A 29 -9.63 10.97 0.68
C ILE A 29 -11.09 11.23 1.02
N GLU A 30 -11.33 12.20 1.90
CA GLU A 30 -12.68 12.57 2.31
C GLU A 30 -13.22 13.75 1.51
N ARG A 31 -12.32 14.57 0.95
CA ARG A 31 -12.68 15.75 0.21
C ARG A 31 -11.63 16.06 -0.86
N ILE A 32 -12.07 16.40 -2.06
CA ILE A 32 -11.24 16.91 -3.14
C ILE A 32 -11.49 18.42 -3.24
N VAL A 33 -10.43 19.22 -3.14
CA VAL A 33 -10.48 20.66 -3.43
C VAL A 33 -9.65 20.89 -4.67
N SER A 34 -10.31 21.31 -5.76
CA SER A 34 -9.68 21.46 -7.07
C SER A 34 -9.45 22.92 -7.45
N PHE A 35 -8.31 23.15 -8.07
CA PHE A 35 -7.85 24.43 -8.59
C PHE A 35 -7.29 24.25 -9.99
N GLY A 36 -7.26 25.32 -10.76
CA GLY A 36 -6.57 25.39 -12.04
C GLY A 36 -7.46 25.69 -13.22
N ASP A 37 -7.23 25.00 -14.32
CA ASP A 37 -7.80 25.39 -15.61
C ASP A 37 -9.00 24.52 -16.04
N SER A 38 -9.32 24.57 -17.34
CA SER A 38 -10.44 23.84 -17.94
C SER A 38 -10.41 22.32 -17.76
N TYR A 39 -9.28 21.73 -17.36
CA TYR A 39 -9.18 20.30 -17.09
C TYR A 39 -9.90 19.94 -15.78
N ALA A 40 -9.92 20.86 -14.82
CA ALA A 40 -10.57 20.67 -13.52
C ALA A 40 -11.93 21.39 -13.41
N ASP A 41 -12.17 22.45 -14.18
CA ASP A 41 -13.38 23.29 -14.09
C ASP A 41 -14.68 22.48 -14.26
N THR A 42 -15.54 22.53 -13.26
CA THR A 42 -16.86 21.87 -13.25
C THR A 42 -18.01 22.84 -13.67
N GLY A 43 -17.69 23.92 -14.37
CA GLY A 43 -18.61 24.91 -14.91
C GLY A 43 -18.48 26.30 -14.28
N ASN A 44 -17.42 26.57 -13.54
CA ASN A 44 -17.18 27.86 -12.89
C ASN A 44 -16.99 28.99 -13.91
N PHE A 45 -16.19 28.71 -14.97
CA PHE A 45 -15.98 29.70 -16.02
C PHE A 45 -17.29 30.18 -16.65
N LEU A 46 -18.15 29.27 -17.10
CA LEU A 46 -19.39 29.61 -17.74
C LEU A 46 -20.33 30.36 -16.80
N ARG A 47 -20.37 29.99 -15.52
CA ARG A 47 -21.16 30.70 -14.50
C ARG A 47 -20.63 32.12 -14.24
N LEU A 48 -19.28 32.28 -14.13
CA LEU A 48 -18.66 33.61 -13.97
C LEU A 48 -18.90 34.50 -15.17
N ALA A 49 -18.84 33.95 -16.37
CA ALA A 49 -19.07 34.69 -17.61
C ALA A 49 -20.56 34.92 -17.90
N GLY A 50 -21.49 34.40 -17.12
CA GLY A 50 -22.92 34.49 -17.36
C GLY A 50 -23.38 33.75 -18.63
N ILE A 51 -22.62 32.71 -19.04
CA ILE A 51 -22.89 31.93 -20.26
C ILE A 51 -23.77 30.73 -19.92
N ASN A 52 -24.90 30.60 -20.57
CA ASN A 52 -25.74 29.41 -20.47
C ASN A 52 -25.13 28.27 -21.31
N PRO A 53 -24.67 27.15 -20.68
CA PRO A 53 -24.01 26.06 -21.38
C PRO A 53 -24.90 25.39 -22.44
N LEU A 54 -26.21 25.38 -22.26
CA LEU A 54 -27.14 24.72 -23.19
C LEU A 54 -27.42 25.53 -24.46
N THR A 55 -27.40 26.88 -24.39
CA THR A 55 -27.86 27.74 -25.49
C THR A 55 -26.76 28.62 -26.07
N GLN A 56 -25.67 28.86 -25.35
CA GLN A 56 -24.66 29.85 -25.74
C GLN A 56 -23.28 29.26 -26.03
N THR A 57 -23.12 27.95 -25.95
CA THR A 57 -21.86 27.26 -26.24
C THR A 57 -21.83 26.58 -27.60
N GLY A 58 -22.83 26.86 -28.47
CA GLY A 58 -22.95 26.15 -29.75
C GLY A 58 -23.24 24.65 -29.60
N GLY A 59 -23.69 24.21 -28.41
CA GLY A 59 -23.99 22.80 -28.11
C GLY A 59 -22.77 21.96 -27.79
N ILE A 60 -21.56 22.53 -27.71
CA ILE A 60 -20.34 21.77 -27.47
C ILE A 60 -19.99 21.62 -25.99
N TYR A 61 -20.41 22.53 -25.10
CA TYR A 61 -20.10 22.45 -23.65
C TYR A 61 -21.39 22.41 -22.80
N THR A 62 -22.33 21.57 -23.20
CA THR A 62 -23.69 21.51 -22.61
C THR A 62 -23.71 21.16 -21.13
N THR A 63 -22.70 20.51 -20.62
CA THR A 63 -22.55 20.16 -19.18
C THR A 63 -21.80 21.21 -18.38
N GLY A 64 -21.31 22.25 -19.03
CA GLY A 64 -20.44 23.27 -18.43
C GLY A 64 -18.95 22.83 -18.35
N ARG A 65 -18.66 21.58 -18.68
CA ARG A 65 -17.28 21.05 -18.75
C ARG A 65 -16.74 21.14 -20.16
N PHE A 66 -15.46 21.38 -20.30
CA PHE A 66 -14.79 21.50 -21.58
C PHE A 66 -14.57 20.17 -22.32
N SER A 67 -14.98 19.07 -21.72
CA SER A 67 -15.04 17.73 -22.33
C SER A 67 -16.40 17.43 -22.98
N GLY A 68 -17.37 18.29 -22.84
CA GLY A 68 -18.76 18.04 -23.22
C GLY A 68 -19.54 17.09 -22.32
N GLY A 69 -18.84 16.43 -21.36
CA GLY A 69 -19.41 15.48 -20.41
C GLY A 69 -18.81 15.69 -19.03
N THR A 70 -18.10 14.68 -18.50
CA THR A 70 -17.35 14.75 -17.25
C THR A 70 -15.89 15.11 -17.50
N ASN A 71 -15.23 15.77 -16.55
CA ASN A 71 -13.78 15.99 -16.55
C ASN A 71 -13.05 15.00 -15.63
N TYR A 72 -11.72 15.19 -15.44
CA TYR A 72 -10.96 14.25 -14.61
C TYR A 72 -11.32 14.34 -13.13
N ILE A 73 -11.74 15.52 -12.63
CA ILE A 73 -12.15 15.72 -11.24
C ILE A 73 -13.47 15.01 -10.95
N ASP A 74 -14.47 15.12 -11.84
CA ASP A 74 -15.74 14.39 -11.72
C ASP A 74 -15.48 12.87 -11.68
N SER A 75 -14.62 12.38 -12.57
CA SER A 75 -14.25 10.96 -12.65
C SER A 75 -13.46 10.51 -11.42
N LEU A 76 -12.54 11.34 -10.91
CA LEU A 76 -11.76 11.07 -9.71
C LEU A 76 -12.66 11.01 -8.46
N SER A 77 -13.61 11.94 -8.34
CA SER A 77 -14.64 11.93 -7.31
C SER A 77 -15.41 10.61 -7.29
N THR A 78 -15.84 10.14 -8.45
CA THR A 78 -16.55 8.86 -8.59
C THR A 78 -15.67 7.68 -8.16
N ILE A 79 -14.40 7.65 -8.57
CA ILE A 79 -13.45 6.56 -8.24
C ILE A 79 -13.15 6.53 -6.73
N LEU A 80 -12.96 7.69 -6.11
CA LEU A 80 -12.59 7.80 -4.70
C LEU A 80 -13.80 7.81 -3.75
N GLY A 81 -15.01 8.06 -4.26
CA GLY A 81 -16.21 8.26 -3.43
C GLY A 81 -16.14 9.53 -2.57
N ALA A 82 -15.38 10.55 -3.00
CA ALA A 82 -15.12 11.77 -2.25
C ALA A 82 -15.77 12.99 -2.95
N PRO A 83 -16.46 13.88 -2.20
CA PRO A 83 -17.06 15.09 -2.78
C PRO A 83 -16.00 16.06 -3.29
N VAL A 84 -16.36 16.83 -4.33
CA VAL A 84 -15.53 17.87 -4.95
C VAL A 84 -16.00 19.25 -4.51
N PHE A 85 -15.03 20.08 -4.15
CA PHE A 85 -15.18 21.52 -3.95
C PHE A 85 -14.28 22.22 -4.97
N ASP A 86 -14.87 22.66 -6.05
CA ASP A 86 -14.16 23.13 -7.23
C ASP A 86 -14.02 24.64 -7.28
N PHE A 87 -12.77 25.11 -7.35
CA PHE A 87 -12.40 26.50 -7.55
C PHE A 87 -11.76 26.76 -8.92
N ALA A 88 -11.49 25.71 -9.70
CA ALA A 88 -10.86 25.81 -11.01
C ALA A 88 -11.72 26.61 -12.00
N ILE A 89 -11.08 27.36 -12.90
CA ILE A 89 -11.74 28.21 -13.90
C ILE A 89 -11.14 27.91 -15.27
N GLY A 90 -11.99 27.57 -16.24
CA GLY A 90 -11.57 27.36 -17.62
C GLY A 90 -10.80 28.56 -18.17
N GLY A 91 -9.64 28.30 -18.79
CA GLY A 91 -8.75 29.34 -19.31
C GLY A 91 -7.80 29.98 -18.28
N ALA A 92 -7.94 29.67 -16.99
CA ALA A 92 -7.08 30.22 -15.94
C ALA A 92 -5.58 29.97 -16.23
N GLN A 93 -4.78 30.95 -15.91
CA GLN A 93 -3.31 30.90 -15.95
C GLN A 93 -2.74 30.83 -14.53
N ALA A 94 -1.51 30.40 -14.42
CA ALA A 94 -0.77 30.42 -13.16
C ALA A 94 -0.69 31.86 -12.60
N ARG A 95 -0.60 32.83 -13.50
CA ARG A 95 -0.73 34.27 -13.19
C ARG A 95 -2.21 34.63 -13.01
N ASN A 96 -2.51 35.81 -12.44
CA ASN A 96 -3.87 36.27 -12.30
C ASN A 96 -4.46 36.78 -13.64
N GLN A 97 -4.53 35.86 -14.61
CA GLN A 97 -4.99 36.11 -15.99
C GLN A 97 -5.85 34.94 -16.46
N ASN A 98 -6.75 35.24 -17.43
CA ASN A 98 -7.57 34.27 -18.13
C ASN A 98 -7.70 34.71 -19.61
N GLY A 99 -6.65 34.41 -20.40
CA GLY A 99 -6.59 34.92 -21.77
C GLY A 99 -6.68 36.43 -21.84
N ASN A 100 -7.70 36.93 -22.57
CA ASN A 100 -8.00 38.36 -22.67
C ASN A 100 -9.07 38.83 -21.66
N LEU A 101 -9.52 37.95 -20.77
CA LEU A 101 -10.48 38.23 -19.70
C LEU A 101 -9.76 38.71 -18.46
N PRO A 102 -10.40 39.53 -17.59
CA PRO A 102 -9.71 40.00 -16.40
C PRO A 102 -9.54 38.90 -15.34
N THR A 103 -8.39 38.91 -14.68
CA THR A 103 -8.06 38.44 -13.32
C THR A 103 -8.70 37.15 -12.79
N TRP A 104 -9.05 36.15 -13.63
CA TRP A 104 -9.57 34.83 -13.22
C TRP A 104 -8.50 33.73 -13.35
N GLY A 105 -7.34 33.99 -12.81
CA GLY A 105 -6.25 33.00 -12.76
C GLY A 105 -6.17 32.30 -11.41
N LEU A 106 -5.16 31.45 -11.25
CA LEU A 106 -4.91 30.70 -10.02
C LEU A 106 -4.89 31.56 -8.74
N PRO A 107 -4.33 32.79 -8.73
CA PRO A 107 -4.42 33.66 -7.55
C PRO A 107 -5.85 33.97 -7.13
N PHE A 108 -6.76 34.23 -8.10
CA PHE A 108 -8.15 34.48 -7.80
C PHE A 108 -8.85 33.25 -7.21
N GLU A 109 -8.61 32.07 -7.74
CA GLU A 109 -9.17 30.81 -7.24
C GLU A 109 -8.75 30.54 -5.79
N VAL A 110 -7.45 30.74 -5.49
CA VAL A 110 -6.92 30.58 -4.13
C VAL A 110 -7.46 31.64 -3.18
N ASP A 111 -7.69 32.88 -3.65
CA ASP A 111 -8.35 33.94 -2.87
C ASP A 111 -9.80 33.56 -2.53
N GLN A 112 -10.55 32.96 -3.48
CA GLN A 112 -11.90 32.46 -3.23
C GLN A 112 -11.91 31.35 -2.15
N PHE A 113 -10.99 30.40 -2.22
CA PHE A 113 -10.88 29.34 -1.22
C PHE A 113 -10.47 29.89 0.15
N LEU A 114 -9.50 30.79 0.20
CA LEU A 114 -8.97 31.36 1.46
C LEU A 114 -9.85 32.47 2.05
N ASN A 115 -10.96 32.81 1.42
CA ASN A 115 -11.84 33.93 1.79
C ASN A 115 -11.08 35.27 1.87
N VAL A 116 -10.20 35.52 0.90
CA VAL A 116 -9.43 36.76 0.79
C VAL A 116 -10.06 37.64 -0.31
N GLY A 117 -10.32 38.90 0.00
CA GLY A 117 -10.93 39.85 -0.93
C GLY A 117 -12.42 39.58 -1.25
N PRO A 118 -12.94 40.13 -2.34
CA PRO A 118 -14.32 39.92 -2.75
C PRO A 118 -14.61 38.48 -3.13
N GLN A 119 -15.67 37.90 -2.54
CA GLN A 119 -16.06 36.52 -2.76
C GLN A 119 -17.17 36.44 -3.81
N SER A 120 -17.08 35.47 -4.73
CA SER A 120 -18.13 35.15 -5.69
C SER A 120 -19.01 34.04 -5.15
N THR A 121 -20.33 34.20 -5.30
CA THR A 121 -21.33 33.22 -4.84
C THR A 121 -21.38 31.95 -5.69
N ILE A 122 -20.62 31.86 -6.78
CA ILE A 122 -20.57 30.67 -7.63
C ILE A 122 -19.67 29.57 -7.03
N PHE A 123 -18.70 29.94 -6.18
CA PHE A 123 -17.80 29.00 -5.56
C PHE A 123 -18.39 28.38 -4.29
N PRO A 124 -17.96 27.16 -3.96
CA PRO A 124 -18.42 26.52 -2.73
C PRO A 124 -17.94 27.28 -1.49
N THR A 125 -18.84 27.44 -0.51
CA THR A 125 -18.48 28.01 0.79
C THR A 125 -17.99 26.87 1.71
N ILE A 126 -16.69 26.83 1.94
CA ILE A 126 -16.04 25.85 2.83
C ILE A 126 -15.03 26.57 3.75
N ALA A 127 -14.60 25.88 4.80
CA ALA A 127 -13.54 26.40 5.67
C ALA A 127 -12.25 26.63 4.87
N PRO A 128 -11.55 27.77 5.06
CA PRO A 128 -10.31 28.12 4.35
C PRO A 128 -9.10 27.37 4.91
N ALA A 129 -9.26 26.08 5.17
CA ALA A 129 -8.26 25.20 5.72
C ALA A 129 -8.50 23.77 5.26
N PHE A 130 -7.44 22.97 5.23
CA PHE A 130 -7.50 21.57 4.86
C PHE A 130 -7.50 20.67 6.09
N GLY A 131 -8.31 19.60 6.01
CA GLY A 131 -8.28 18.49 6.94
C GLY A 131 -7.21 17.46 6.56
N PRO A 132 -6.89 16.52 7.45
CA PRO A 132 -5.80 15.55 7.25
C PRO A 132 -6.07 14.53 6.12
N ARG A 133 -7.27 14.51 5.56
CA ARG A 133 -7.69 13.60 4.48
C ARG A 133 -8.19 14.33 3.24
N ASP A 134 -7.81 15.59 3.09
CA ASP A 134 -8.13 16.36 1.91
C ASP A 134 -7.11 16.15 0.80
N LEU A 135 -7.59 16.16 -0.42
CA LEU A 135 -6.77 16.17 -1.62
C LEU A 135 -6.86 17.55 -2.28
N VAL A 136 -5.72 18.17 -2.46
CA VAL A 136 -5.59 19.35 -3.34
C VAL A 136 -5.25 18.85 -4.74
N ALA A 137 -6.16 19.02 -5.70
CA ALA A 137 -5.97 18.60 -7.09
C ALA A 137 -5.74 19.85 -7.95
N ILE A 138 -4.62 19.90 -8.69
CA ILE A 138 -4.22 21.09 -9.45
C ILE A 138 -3.81 20.73 -10.86
N SER A 139 -4.35 21.47 -11.86
CA SER A 139 -3.90 21.48 -13.25
C SER A 139 -3.75 22.92 -13.71
N ILE A 140 -2.53 23.41 -13.96
CA ILE A 140 -2.28 24.82 -14.28
C ILE A 140 -0.98 25.01 -15.06
N GLY A 141 -0.90 26.06 -15.88
CA GLY A 141 0.27 26.45 -16.66
C GLY A 141 0.15 26.16 -18.16
N GLY A 142 -0.81 25.31 -18.55
CA GLY A 142 -1.08 25.03 -19.96
C GLY A 142 -1.51 26.28 -20.75
N ASN A 143 -2.39 27.10 -20.16
CA ASN A 143 -2.87 28.34 -20.76
C ASN A 143 -1.79 29.44 -20.82
N ASP A 144 -0.84 29.46 -19.86
CA ASP A 144 0.32 30.34 -19.93
C ASP A 144 1.18 30.02 -21.15
N ALA A 145 1.53 28.75 -21.34
CA ALA A 145 2.32 28.29 -22.49
C ALA A 145 1.61 28.57 -23.83
N ARG A 146 0.30 28.34 -23.86
CA ARG A 146 -0.56 28.59 -25.03
C ARG A 146 -0.62 30.07 -25.39
N GLN A 147 -0.88 30.94 -24.42
CA GLN A 147 -0.91 32.39 -24.67
C GLN A 147 0.46 32.92 -25.08
N TYR A 148 1.56 32.47 -24.45
CA TYR A 148 2.90 32.85 -24.81
C TYR A 148 3.22 32.50 -26.27
N GLU A 149 2.90 31.31 -26.70
CA GLU A 149 3.06 30.85 -28.08
C GLU A 149 2.21 31.68 -29.06
N GLN A 150 0.92 31.90 -28.76
CA GLN A 150 0.02 32.62 -29.63
C GLN A 150 0.44 34.08 -29.86
N ILE A 151 0.98 34.75 -28.84
CA ILE A 151 1.48 36.14 -29.00
C ILE A 151 2.69 36.14 -29.94
N ILE A 152 3.63 35.23 -29.79
CA ILE A 152 4.85 35.17 -30.63
C ILE A 152 4.49 34.80 -32.08
N THR A 153 3.66 33.80 -32.28
CA THR A 153 3.25 33.36 -33.63
C THR A 153 2.42 34.42 -34.39
N ALA A 154 1.73 35.28 -33.65
CA ALA A 154 1.05 36.45 -34.20
C ALA A 154 1.98 37.66 -34.45
N GLY A 155 3.29 37.51 -34.22
CA GLY A 155 4.29 38.59 -34.40
C GLY A 155 4.38 39.59 -33.25
N GLY A 156 3.72 39.30 -32.12
CA GLY A 156 3.76 40.12 -30.91
C GLY A 156 4.91 39.77 -29.97
N THR A 157 5.06 40.57 -28.92
CA THR A 157 6.03 40.33 -27.82
C THR A 157 5.25 40.05 -26.54
N PRO A 158 5.40 38.88 -25.90
CA PRO A 158 4.76 38.61 -24.62
C PRO A 158 5.21 39.62 -23.55
N THR A 159 4.24 40.08 -22.75
CA THR A 159 4.50 40.95 -21.59
C THR A 159 4.85 40.19 -20.32
N PHE A 160 5.01 38.89 -20.42
CA PHE A 160 5.35 37.96 -19.33
C PHE A 160 6.33 36.89 -19.81
N THR A 161 6.98 36.26 -18.86
CA THR A 161 7.94 35.17 -19.06
C THR A 161 7.44 33.89 -18.37
N VAL A 162 8.09 32.76 -18.64
CA VAL A 162 7.83 31.52 -17.89
C VAL A 162 8.12 31.68 -16.39
N ASN A 163 9.10 32.52 -16.03
CA ASN A 163 9.43 32.78 -14.61
C ASN A 163 8.31 33.49 -13.86
N ASP A 164 7.55 34.38 -14.51
CA ASP A 164 6.41 35.05 -13.90
C ASP A 164 5.31 34.01 -13.55
N SER A 165 5.07 33.05 -14.44
CA SER A 165 4.12 31.96 -14.21
C SER A 165 4.61 31.00 -13.11
N ILE A 166 5.90 30.68 -13.08
CA ILE A 166 6.53 29.85 -12.04
C ILE A 166 6.39 30.52 -10.68
N LEU A 167 6.74 31.80 -10.57
CA LEU A 167 6.66 32.55 -9.32
C LEU A 167 5.23 32.63 -8.79
N SER A 168 4.29 32.92 -9.68
CA SER A 168 2.87 33.01 -9.33
C SER A 168 2.32 31.65 -8.84
N ALA A 169 2.54 30.58 -9.61
CA ALA A 169 2.13 29.23 -9.21
C ALA A 169 2.70 28.82 -7.85
N ARG A 170 4.03 29.03 -7.67
CA ARG A 170 4.70 28.76 -6.41
C ARG A 170 4.06 29.52 -5.24
N THR A 171 3.81 30.81 -5.42
CA THR A 171 3.16 31.63 -4.38
C THR A 171 1.80 31.08 -3.97
N GLN A 172 0.98 30.63 -4.93
CA GLN A 172 -0.33 30.07 -4.60
C GLN A 172 -0.22 28.68 -3.95
N LEU A 173 0.70 27.85 -4.41
CA LEU A 173 0.98 26.56 -3.77
C LEU A 173 1.49 26.75 -2.33
N ASP A 174 2.37 27.73 -2.06
CA ASP A 174 2.83 28.06 -0.71
C ASP A 174 1.66 28.46 0.19
N ARG A 175 0.68 29.21 -0.32
CA ARG A 175 -0.54 29.61 0.42
C ARG A 175 -1.42 28.39 0.74
N LEU A 176 -1.61 27.47 -0.20
CA LEU A 176 -2.38 26.24 0.03
C LEU A 176 -1.69 25.32 1.04
N VAL A 177 -0.37 25.19 0.97
CA VAL A 177 0.42 24.44 1.97
C VAL A 177 0.33 25.10 3.34
N ALA A 178 0.40 26.44 3.41
CA ALA A 178 0.21 27.19 4.65
C ALA A 178 -1.20 27.02 5.25
N ALA A 179 -2.22 26.80 4.41
CA ALA A 179 -3.58 26.45 4.83
C ALA A 179 -3.74 24.99 5.26
N GLY A 180 -2.65 24.21 5.30
CA GLY A 180 -2.61 22.84 5.82
C GLY A 180 -2.81 21.75 4.79
N ALA A 181 -2.60 21.99 3.49
CA ALA A 181 -2.73 20.96 2.44
C ALA A 181 -1.91 19.69 2.77
N PRO A 182 -2.55 18.54 3.06
CA PRO A 182 -1.85 17.34 3.45
C PRO A 182 -1.35 16.53 2.25
N THR A 183 -2.12 16.58 1.15
CA THR A 183 -1.84 15.83 -0.08
C THR A 183 -2.10 16.72 -1.29
N ILE A 184 -1.13 16.78 -2.20
CA ILE A 184 -1.22 17.51 -3.46
C ILE A 184 -1.11 16.52 -4.62
N SER A 185 -2.08 16.53 -5.54
CA SER A 185 -2.01 15.89 -6.85
C SER A 185 -1.82 16.98 -7.90
N PHE A 186 -0.65 17.03 -8.52
CA PHE A 186 -0.31 17.98 -9.55
C PHE A 186 -0.32 17.31 -10.92
N LEU A 187 -1.17 17.76 -11.82
CA LEU A 187 -1.25 17.30 -13.20
C LEU A 187 -0.35 18.18 -14.08
N ALA A 188 0.82 17.66 -14.45
CA ALA A 188 1.78 18.38 -15.26
C ALA A 188 1.53 18.16 -16.76
N GLY A 189 0.98 19.16 -17.42
CA GLY A 189 0.71 19.14 -18.85
C GLY A 189 1.85 19.69 -19.69
N ASN A 190 1.90 19.25 -20.95
CA ASN A 190 2.67 19.90 -22.00
C ASN A 190 1.79 20.06 -23.23
N THR A 191 1.33 21.29 -23.48
CA THR A 191 0.35 21.62 -24.53
C THR A 191 0.92 21.55 -25.95
N ALA A 192 2.22 21.24 -26.11
CA ALA A 192 2.83 21.00 -27.42
C ALA A 192 2.28 19.74 -28.12
N GLN A 193 1.69 18.79 -27.37
CA GLN A 193 1.12 17.56 -27.91
C GLN A 193 -0.35 17.67 -28.31
N LEU A 194 -0.98 18.83 -28.11
CA LEU A 194 -2.39 19.01 -28.38
C LEU A 194 -2.69 19.08 -29.87
N PRO A 195 -3.80 18.51 -30.34
CA PRO A 195 -4.18 18.50 -31.75
C PRO A 195 -4.33 19.89 -32.36
N GLU A 196 -4.67 20.92 -31.57
CA GLU A 196 -4.89 22.30 -32.08
C GLU A 196 -3.65 22.89 -32.79
N ILE A 197 -2.43 22.41 -32.48
CA ILE A 197 -1.17 22.84 -33.11
C ILE A 197 -0.46 21.72 -33.82
N ALA A 198 -1.15 20.61 -34.10
CA ALA A 198 -0.55 19.49 -34.81
C ALA A 198 0.01 19.93 -36.17
N GLY A 199 1.28 19.58 -36.44
CA GLY A 199 1.98 19.99 -37.66
C GLY A 199 2.59 21.39 -37.65
N ASN A 200 2.31 22.22 -36.65
CA ASN A 200 2.95 23.54 -36.50
C ASN A 200 4.22 23.42 -35.61
N VAL A 201 5.36 23.13 -36.23
CA VAL A 201 6.65 22.87 -35.55
C VAL A 201 7.08 24.06 -34.69
N THR A 202 6.85 25.30 -35.14
CA THR A 202 7.22 26.51 -34.39
C THR A 202 6.37 26.65 -33.12
N ALA A 203 5.05 26.51 -33.22
CA ALA A 203 4.14 26.55 -32.08
C ALA A 203 4.45 25.42 -31.08
N GLN A 204 4.66 24.19 -31.59
CA GLN A 204 5.05 23.06 -30.76
C GLN A 204 6.36 23.29 -30.02
N GLY A 205 7.37 23.85 -30.68
CA GLY A 205 8.68 24.18 -30.08
C GLY A 205 8.55 25.20 -28.95
N LEU A 206 7.77 26.27 -29.16
CA LEU A 206 7.53 27.32 -28.15
C LEU A 206 6.81 26.76 -26.92
N ARG A 207 5.71 26.02 -27.12
CA ARG A 207 4.95 25.41 -26.01
C ARG A 207 5.77 24.36 -25.27
N ASN A 208 6.53 23.55 -25.98
CA ASN A 208 7.39 22.52 -25.37
C ASN A 208 8.47 23.16 -24.48
N THR A 209 9.15 24.20 -24.97
CA THR A 209 10.19 24.90 -24.19
C THR A 209 9.58 25.54 -22.93
N TYR A 210 8.45 26.22 -23.06
CA TYR A 210 7.77 26.85 -21.95
C TYR A 210 7.32 25.82 -20.91
N SER A 211 6.58 24.80 -21.34
CA SER A 211 6.03 23.76 -20.45
C SER A 211 7.12 22.97 -19.72
N ASN A 212 8.21 22.61 -20.43
CA ASN A 212 9.31 21.87 -19.79
C ASN A 212 10.02 22.70 -18.73
N THR A 213 10.27 24.00 -19.01
CA THR A 213 10.87 24.91 -18.02
C THR A 213 9.96 25.09 -16.79
N TYR A 214 8.67 25.33 -17.03
CA TYR A 214 7.66 25.48 -16.00
C TYR A 214 7.53 24.23 -15.12
N ASN A 215 7.36 23.07 -15.74
CA ASN A 215 7.19 21.80 -15.04
C ASN A 215 8.43 21.40 -14.23
N ALA A 216 9.65 21.63 -14.74
CA ALA A 216 10.89 21.35 -14.01
C ALA A 216 11.03 22.23 -12.76
N ALA A 217 10.69 23.52 -12.86
CA ALA A 217 10.71 24.43 -11.73
C ALA A 217 9.66 24.05 -10.67
N LEU A 218 8.44 23.62 -11.09
CA LEU A 218 7.41 23.17 -10.17
C LEU A 218 7.75 21.83 -9.53
N GLN A 219 8.42 20.90 -10.21
CA GLN A 219 8.95 19.70 -9.56
C GLN A 219 9.87 20.05 -8.39
N THR A 220 10.74 21.04 -8.56
CA THR A 220 11.64 21.51 -7.49
C THR A 220 10.84 22.08 -6.30
N THR A 221 9.82 22.88 -6.57
CA THR A 221 8.93 23.44 -5.54
C THR A 221 8.19 22.35 -4.79
N LEU A 222 7.59 21.40 -5.51
CA LEU A 222 6.84 20.27 -4.98
C LEU A 222 7.73 19.32 -4.17
N ALA A 223 9.00 19.12 -4.59
CA ALA A 223 9.99 18.37 -3.80
C ALA A 223 10.24 19.05 -2.44
N GLY A 224 10.29 20.39 -2.40
CA GLY A 224 10.37 21.15 -1.17
C GLY A 224 9.18 20.90 -0.21
N TYR A 225 7.97 20.71 -0.74
CA TYR A 225 6.80 20.36 0.08
C TYR A 225 6.84 18.92 0.57
N ALA A 226 7.23 17.98 -0.29
CA ALA A 226 7.40 16.57 0.11
C ALA A 226 8.43 16.42 1.25
N ASN A 227 9.51 17.20 1.22
CA ASN A 227 10.51 17.23 2.28
C ASN A 227 9.97 17.81 3.61
N ARG A 228 8.88 18.58 3.57
CA ARG A 228 8.17 19.10 4.76
C ARG A 228 7.00 18.22 5.20
N GLY A 229 6.82 17.03 4.59
CA GLY A 229 5.81 16.06 4.99
C GLY A 229 4.49 16.17 4.25
N VAL A 230 4.36 17.04 3.24
CA VAL A 230 3.20 17.02 2.33
C VAL A 230 3.34 15.83 1.39
N MET A 231 2.29 15.03 1.24
CA MET A 231 2.27 13.97 0.24
C MET A 231 2.08 14.58 -1.15
N VAL A 232 3.00 14.33 -2.07
CA VAL A 232 2.96 14.92 -3.41
C VAL A 232 2.90 13.83 -4.48
N HIS A 233 1.84 13.87 -5.27
CA HIS A 233 1.66 13.05 -6.47
C HIS A 233 1.79 13.94 -7.70
N TYR A 234 2.81 13.67 -8.50
CA TYR A 234 3.07 14.41 -9.74
C TYR A 234 2.76 13.51 -10.93
N LEU A 235 1.68 13.80 -11.67
CA LEU A 235 1.34 13.06 -12.87
C LEU A 235 1.88 13.77 -14.12
N ASP A 236 2.86 13.14 -14.75
CA ASP A 236 3.36 13.57 -16.07
C ASP A 236 2.36 13.18 -17.16
N LEU A 237 1.49 14.13 -17.52
CA LEU A 237 0.45 13.92 -18.53
C LEU A 237 1.04 13.64 -19.90
N THR A 238 2.24 14.13 -20.20
CA THR A 238 2.95 13.83 -21.47
C THR A 238 3.19 12.33 -21.63
N LYS A 239 3.66 11.68 -20.56
CA LYS A 239 3.87 10.22 -20.56
C LYS A 239 2.55 9.47 -20.72
N VAL A 240 1.50 9.89 -19.99
CA VAL A 240 0.17 9.29 -20.08
C VAL A 240 -0.39 9.38 -21.51
N LEU A 241 -0.37 10.57 -22.11
CA LEU A 241 -0.87 10.78 -23.48
C LEU A 241 -0.05 9.97 -24.50
N THR A 242 1.26 9.92 -24.36
CA THR A 242 2.12 9.11 -25.24
C THR A 242 1.75 7.63 -25.19
N GLN A 243 1.50 7.07 -23.99
CA GLN A 243 1.10 5.67 -23.84
C GLN A 243 -0.28 5.40 -24.45
N ILE A 244 -1.25 6.31 -24.23
CA ILE A 244 -2.59 6.18 -24.81
C ILE A 244 -2.52 6.27 -26.34
N GLN A 245 -1.76 7.20 -26.88
CA GLN A 245 -1.58 7.33 -28.33
C GLN A 245 -0.91 6.09 -28.96
N ALA A 246 0.01 5.45 -28.26
CA ALA A 246 0.65 4.22 -28.71
C ALA A 246 -0.30 3.01 -28.73
N ASN A 247 -1.26 2.93 -27.78
CA ASN A 247 -2.19 1.80 -27.65
C ASN A 247 -3.52 2.24 -27.03
N GLY A 248 -4.27 3.11 -27.71
CA GLY A 248 -5.56 3.63 -27.22
C GLY A 248 -6.58 2.53 -26.93
N ALA A 249 -6.58 1.46 -27.72
CA ALA A 249 -7.51 0.34 -27.56
C ALA A 249 -7.41 -0.33 -26.18
N ALA A 250 -6.21 -0.43 -25.59
CA ALA A 250 -6.02 -0.95 -24.24
C ALA A 250 -6.69 -0.08 -23.16
N TYR A 251 -6.91 1.19 -23.44
CA TYR A 251 -7.62 2.15 -22.59
C TYR A 251 -9.12 2.26 -22.91
N GLY A 252 -9.59 1.53 -23.94
CA GLY A 252 -10.95 1.66 -24.49
C GLY A 252 -11.14 2.89 -25.38
N LEU A 253 -10.04 3.44 -25.93
CA LEU A 253 -10.03 4.66 -26.74
C LEU A 253 -9.54 4.38 -28.17
N GLN A 254 -9.98 5.20 -29.11
CA GLN A 254 -9.39 5.25 -30.44
C GLN A 254 -8.05 6.00 -30.38
N ASN A 255 -7.04 5.50 -31.11
CA ASN A 255 -5.67 6.02 -31.02
C ASN A 255 -5.59 7.48 -31.50
N GLY A 256 -5.45 8.43 -30.55
CA GLY A 256 -5.13 9.83 -30.81
C GLY A 256 -6.12 10.62 -31.69
N VAL A 257 -7.25 10.02 -32.02
CA VAL A 257 -8.24 10.63 -32.91
C VAL A 257 -9.06 11.66 -32.16
N VAL A 258 -9.22 12.83 -32.78
CA VAL A 258 -10.14 13.87 -32.31
C VAL A 258 -11.57 13.45 -32.62
N CYS A 259 -12.46 13.63 -31.65
CA CYS A 259 -13.88 13.35 -31.81
C CYS A 259 -14.49 14.19 -32.92
N PRO A 260 -15.27 13.60 -33.85
CA PRO A 260 -15.95 14.40 -34.88
C PRO A 260 -17.04 15.27 -34.27
N ALA A 261 -17.17 16.49 -34.76
CA ALA A 261 -18.16 17.47 -34.32
C ALA A 261 -19.61 17.12 -34.78
N THR A 262 -20.08 15.91 -34.46
CA THR A 262 -21.46 15.48 -34.68
C THR A 262 -22.27 15.63 -33.37
N SER A 263 -23.54 16.01 -33.46
CA SER A 263 -24.38 16.20 -32.28
C SER A 263 -24.41 15.02 -31.34
N ALA A 264 -24.46 13.78 -31.86
CA ALA A 264 -24.46 12.56 -31.05
C ALA A 264 -23.14 12.37 -30.30
N SER A 265 -21.99 12.57 -30.95
CA SER A 265 -20.67 12.46 -30.34
C SER A 265 -20.44 13.53 -29.27
N VAL A 266 -20.88 14.76 -29.54
CA VAL A 266 -20.74 15.89 -28.60
C VAL A 266 -21.60 15.68 -27.37
N LEU A 267 -22.87 15.28 -27.52
CA LEU A 267 -23.79 15.03 -26.42
C LEU A 267 -23.37 13.83 -25.54
N SER A 268 -22.66 12.86 -26.12
CA SER A 268 -22.12 11.73 -25.36
C SER A 268 -20.77 12.04 -24.67
N GLY A 269 -20.25 13.26 -24.79
CA GLY A 269 -18.91 13.61 -24.31
C GLY A 269 -17.80 12.88 -25.08
N CYS A 270 -18.06 12.55 -26.36
CA CYS A 270 -17.11 11.90 -27.25
C CYS A 270 -16.61 10.54 -26.74
N GLN A 271 -17.54 9.63 -26.44
CA GLN A 271 -17.20 8.28 -26.00
C GLN A 271 -16.24 7.57 -26.97
N GLY A 272 -15.23 6.90 -26.42
CA GLY A 272 -14.25 6.16 -27.20
C GLY A 272 -13.17 7.02 -27.89
N TYR A 273 -13.16 8.32 -27.70
CA TYR A 273 -12.13 9.21 -28.25
C TYR A 273 -11.21 9.73 -27.14
N LEU A 274 -9.95 10.03 -27.48
CA LEU A 274 -9.02 10.66 -26.54
C LEU A 274 -9.26 12.16 -26.43
N PHE A 275 -9.39 12.85 -27.57
CA PHE A 275 -9.55 14.29 -27.63
C PHE A 275 -11.00 14.69 -27.96
N TYR A 276 -11.40 15.83 -27.42
CA TYR A 276 -12.70 16.44 -27.66
C TYR A 276 -12.71 17.18 -29.00
N VAL A 277 -13.90 17.60 -29.45
CA VAL A 277 -14.13 18.24 -30.77
C VAL A 277 -13.38 19.56 -30.97
N ASP A 278 -12.97 20.22 -29.92
CA ASP A 278 -12.26 21.50 -29.94
C ASP A 278 -10.75 21.40 -30.19
N ASN A 279 -10.20 20.20 -30.34
CA ASN A 279 -8.77 19.92 -30.54
C ASN A 279 -7.84 20.35 -29.36
N LEU A 280 -8.40 20.79 -28.25
CA LEU A 280 -7.68 21.35 -27.10
C LEU A 280 -7.84 20.46 -25.87
N HIS A 281 -9.05 19.99 -25.60
CA HIS A 281 -9.38 19.26 -24.40
C HIS A 281 -9.43 17.76 -24.64
N LEU A 282 -9.28 17.00 -23.57
CA LEU A 282 -9.59 15.57 -23.59
C LEU A 282 -11.11 15.39 -23.58
N SER A 283 -11.58 14.30 -24.18
CA SER A 283 -12.96 13.84 -24.05
C SER A 283 -13.26 13.39 -22.62
N SER A 284 -14.52 13.12 -22.31
CA SER A 284 -14.88 12.52 -21.01
C SER A 284 -14.17 11.17 -20.77
N ASP A 285 -14.00 10.34 -21.80
CA ASP A 285 -13.29 9.07 -21.68
C ASP A 285 -11.77 9.27 -21.51
N GLY A 286 -11.19 10.25 -22.22
CA GLY A 286 -9.79 10.65 -22.02
C GLY A 286 -9.54 11.12 -20.60
N PHE A 287 -10.40 11.99 -20.07
CA PHE A 287 -10.31 12.45 -18.68
C PHE A 287 -10.54 11.33 -17.65
N ARG A 288 -11.40 10.36 -17.95
CA ARG A 288 -11.58 9.18 -17.08
C ARG A 288 -10.31 8.36 -16.99
N VAL A 289 -9.54 8.24 -18.07
CA VAL A 289 -8.22 7.58 -18.01
C VAL A 289 -7.26 8.36 -17.14
N VAL A 290 -7.17 9.69 -17.29
CA VAL A 290 -6.34 10.55 -16.41
C VAL A 290 -6.72 10.37 -14.94
N ALA A 291 -8.02 10.38 -14.62
CA ALA A 291 -8.50 10.15 -13.25
C ALA A 291 -8.08 8.80 -12.68
N ARG A 292 -8.06 7.74 -13.51
CA ARG A 292 -7.55 6.41 -13.11
C ARG A 292 -6.06 6.46 -12.79
N TYR A 293 -5.26 7.21 -13.54
CA TYR A 293 -3.84 7.41 -13.25
C TYR A 293 -3.63 8.12 -11.91
N VAL A 294 -4.36 9.22 -11.67
CA VAL A 294 -4.31 9.93 -10.38
C VAL A 294 -4.72 9.00 -9.23
N ALA A 295 -5.80 8.26 -9.38
CA ALA A 295 -6.25 7.31 -8.36
C ALA A 295 -5.19 6.23 -8.08
N ARG A 296 -4.52 5.68 -9.12
CA ARG A 296 -3.43 4.71 -8.94
C ARG A 296 -2.21 5.30 -8.23
N GLN A 297 -1.90 6.58 -8.45
CA GLN A 297 -0.84 7.26 -7.69
C GLN A 297 -1.22 7.39 -6.20
N LEU A 298 -2.44 7.80 -5.90
CA LEU A 298 -2.96 7.91 -4.52
C LEU A 298 -3.02 6.55 -3.80
N GLN A 299 -3.31 5.47 -4.53
CA GLN A 299 -3.36 4.10 -3.98
C GLN A 299 -1.99 3.49 -3.73
N ALA A 300 -0.95 3.96 -4.42
CA ALA A 300 0.37 3.33 -4.40
C ALA A 300 0.97 3.17 -2.98
N PRO A 301 0.96 4.18 -2.09
CA PRO A 301 1.53 4.04 -0.75
C PRO A 301 0.88 2.94 0.08
N LEU A 302 -0.41 2.69 -0.10
CA LEU A 302 -1.18 1.69 0.64
C LEU A 302 -0.76 0.24 0.34
N ASN A 303 -0.11 0.03 -0.81
CA ASN A 303 0.38 -1.29 -1.23
C ASN A 303 1.76 -1.62 -0.64
N LEU A 304 2.61 -0.60 -0.44
CA LEU A 304 4.04 -0.80 -0.21
C LEU A 304 4.35 -1.45 1.14
N GLY A 305 3.48 -1.30 2.15
CA GLY A 305 3.67 -1.83 3.49
C GLY A 305 3.55 -3.34 3.59
N SER A 306 2.76 -3.98 2.73
CA SER A 306 2.47 -5.42 2.79
C SER A 306 3.71 -6.30 2.62
N THR A 307 4.69 -5.88 1.81
CA THR A 307 5.94 -6.62 1.59
C THR A 307 6.79 -6.73 2.85
N SER A 308 6.89 -5.65 3.64
CA SER A 308 7.65 -5.68 4.89
C SER A 308 6.94 -6.46 6.00
N GLU A 309 5.61 -6.48 6.01
CA GLU A 309 4.81 -7.34 6.88
C GLU A 309 5.05 -8.82 6.55
N LEU A 310 4.98 -9.17 5.26
CA LEU A 310 5.26 -10.52 4.77
C LEU A 310 6.66 -11.00 5.18
N ALA A 311 7.66 -10.11 5.07
CA ALA A 311 9.03 -10.40 5.45
C ALA A 311 9.17 -10.73 6.94
N LEU A 312 8.51 -9.95 7.81
CA LEU A 312 8.55 -10.15 9.25
C LEU A 312 7.81 -11.43 9.67
N ASP A 313 6.64 -11.69 9.08
CA ASP A 313 5.84 -12.87 9.41
C ASP A 313 6.55 -14.17 8.99
N GLY A 314 7.24 -14.19 7.85
CA GLY A 314 8.08 -15.31 7.43
C GLY A 314 9.23 -15.60 8.39
N ALA A 315 9.90 -14.56 8.90
CA ALA A 315 10.94 -14.71 9.91
C ALA A 315 10.38 -15.26 11.23
N ARG A 316 9.26 -14.70 11.71
CA ARG A 316 8.60 -15.14 12.96
C ARG A 316 8.09 -16.58 12.86
N GLN A 317 7.61 -17.00 11.68
CA GLN A 317 7.17 -18.38 11.48
C GLN A 317 8.29 -19.37 11.69
N PHE A 318 9.48 -19.10 11.16
CA PHE A 318 10.64 -19.98 11.41
C PHE A 318 11.01 -20.06 12.91
N GLY A 319 10.96 -18.92 13.62
CA GLY A 319 11.14 -18.90 15.09
C GLY A 319 10.10 -19.77 15.80
N ARG A 320 8.83 -19.73 15.41
CA ARG A 320 7.77 -20.60 15.96
C ARG A 320 8.04 -22.08 15.69
N THR A 321 8.51 -22.40 14.48
CA THR A 321 8.90 -23.78 14.14
C THR A 321 10.03 -24.27 15.04
N LEU A 322 11.09 -23.46 15.27
CA LEU A 322 12.18 -23.81 16.18
C LEU A 322 11.70 -23.96 17.64
N ASN A 323 10.81 -23.07 18.11
CA ASN A 323 10.21 -23.19 19.44
C ASN A 323 9.41 -24.49 19.61
N SER A 324 8.59 -24.86 18.63
CA SER A 324 7.82 -26.11 18.70
C SER A 324 8.71 -27.36 18.77
N ARG A 325 9.89 -27.32 18.13
CA ARG A 325 10.88 -28.39 18.24
C ARG A 325 11.33 -28.59 19.68
N MET A 326 11.54 -27.50 20.41
CA MET A 326 11.93 -27.54 21.82
C MET A 326 10.78 -27.96 22.74
N ASP A 327 9.57 -27.43 22.50
CA ASP A 327 8.39 -27.78 23.30
C ASP A 327 8.03 -29.27 23.21
N LEU A 328 8.21 -29.88 22.04
CA LEU A 328 7.93 -31.29 21.77
C LEU A 328 9.12 -32.20 22.02
N GLY A 329 10.35 -31.71 21.84
CA GLY A 329 11.58 -32.50 21.83
C GLY A 329 12.40 -32.47 23.09
N SER A 330 12.14 -31.57 24.05
CA SER A 330 12.89 -31.47 25.30
C SER A 330 12.72 -32.74 26.16
N PRO A 331 13.78 -33.16 26.89
CA PRO A 331 13.71 -34.31 27.82
C PRO A 331 12.58 -34.10 28.84
N ARG A 332 11.94 -35.21 29.23
CA ARG A 332 10.98 -35.26 30.34
C ARG A 332 11.65 -35.89 31.55
N ASP A 333 11.02 -35.90 32.73
CA ASP A 333 11.55 -36.46 33.94
C ASP A 333 12.03 -37.90 33.73
N GLY A 334 13.30 -38.12 34.05
CA GLY A 334 13.94 -39.42 33.93
C GLY A 334 14.29 -39.89 32.52
N GLU A 335 13.86 -39.11 31.48
CA GLU A 335 14.23 -39.45 30.11
C GLU A 335 15.67 -39.00 29.82
N VAL A 336 16.47 -39.91 29.33
CA VAL A 336 17.81 -39.61 28.82
C VAL A 336 17.73 -39.58 27.30
N ILE A 337 17.98 -38.40 26.74
CA ILE A 337 18.09 -38.23 25.29
C ILE A 337 19.58 -38.31 24.94
N GLU A 338 19.97 -39.42 24.34
CA GLU A 338 21.32 -39.64 23.84
C GLU A 338 21.29 -39.75 22.31
N GLY A 339 22.43 -39.45 21.69
CA GLY A 339 22.62 -39.64 20.27
C GLY A 339 22.12 -38.45 19.41
N VAL A 340 21.95 -38.78 18.15
CA VAL A 340 21.60 -37.84 17.08
C VAL A 340 20.17 -38.09 16.59
N ARG A 341 19.40 -37.06 16.40
CA ARG A 341 18.06 -37.15 15.80
C ARG A 341 18.00 -36.27 14.58
N LEU A 342 17.51 -36.82 13.48
CA LEU A 342 17.16 -36.07 12.28
C LEU A 342 15.68 -35.74 12.30
N PHE A 343 15.31 -34.60 11.74
CA PHE A 343 13.91 -34.27 11.56
C PHE A 343 13.61 -33.54 10.23
N VAL A 344 12.36 -33.67 9.80
CA VAL A 344 11.78 -32.87 8.75
C VAL A 344 10.38 -32.43 9.21
N ALA A 345 10.03 -31.15 9.00
CA ALA A 345 8.74 -30.60 9.37
C ALA A 345 8.23 -29.66 8.26
N GLY A 346 6.94 -29.76 7.95
CA GLY A 346 6.22 -28.77 7.16
C GLY A 346 5.54 -27.78 8.08
N ASP A 347 5.42 -26.54 7.63
CA ASP A 347 4.72 -25.50 8.36
C ASP A 347 3.80 -24.68 7.43
N HIS A 348 2.75 -24.13 8.02
CA HIS A 348 1.84 -23.18 7.40
C HIS A 348 1.56 -22.04 8.38
N PHE A 349 1.44 -20.83 7.84
CA PHE A 349 0.99 -19.68 8.61
C PHE A 349 0.09 -18.78 7.79
N SER A 350 -0.81 -18.10 8.48
CA SER A 350 -1.69 -17.09 7.85
C SER A 350 -2.02 -15.97 8.81
N ARG A 351 -2.31 -14.79 8.24
CA ARG A 351 -2.79 -13.61 8.93
C ARG A 351 -3.60 -12.74 7.98
N SER A 352 -4.79 -12.31 8.41
CA SER A 352 -5.56 -11.28 7.70
C SER A 352 -5.40 -9.96 8.43
N VAL A 353 -5.07 -8.91 7.69
CA VAL A 353 -4.87 -7.55 8.20
C VAL A 353 -6.01 -6.67 7.72
N ASP A 354 -6.72 -6.07 8.67
CA ASP A 354 -7.80 -5.14 8.38
C ASP A 354 -7.28 -3.81 7.81
N PRO A 355 -8.09 -3.08 7.02
CA PRO A 355 -7.69 -1.81 6.46
C PRO A 355 -7.50 -0.77 7.56
N SER A 356 -6.45 0.04 7.42
CA SER A 356 -6.14 1.14 8.31
C SER A 356 -6.14 2.48 7.57
N ARG A 357 -5.72 3.54 8.23
CA ARG A 357 -5.53 4.86 7.60
C ARG A 357 -4.37 4.89 6.60
N VAL A 358 -3.42 3.96 6.73
CA VAL A 358 -2.12 3.98 6.05
C VAL A 358 -1.84 2.72 5.25
N SER A 359 -2.72 1.74 5.30
CA SER A 359 -2.62 0.48 4.58
C SER A 359 -4.02 -0.01 4.19
N ASP A 360 -4.13 -0.65 3.04
CA ASP A 360 -5.34 -1.40 2.70
C ASP A 360 -5.35 -2.75 3.42
N SER A 361 -6.48 -3.45 3.36
CA SER A 361 -6.58 -4.83 3.83
C SER A 361 -5.73 -5.77 3.00
N PHE A 362 -5.12 -6.75 3.63
CA PHE A 362 -4.38 -7.80 2.93
C PHE A 362 -4.34 -9.09 3.73
N ASP A 363 -4.26 -10.19 2.99
CA ASP A 363 -4.07 -11.52 3.54
C ASP A 363 -2.63 -11.97 3.33
N ILE A 364 -2.01 -12.47 4.39
CA ILE A 364 -0.72 -13.16 4.34
C ILE A 364 -0.95 -14.66 4.49
N ASP A 365 -0.34 -15.44 3.63
CA ASP A 365 -0.38 -16.89 3.64
C ASP A 365 0.99 -17.45 3.24
N GLY A 366 1.48 -18.45 3.97
CA GLY A 366 2.78 -19.03 3.71
C GLY A 366 2.90 -20.49 4.13
N VAL A 367 3.76 -21.20 3.41
CA VAL A 367 4.12 -22.59 3.68
C VAL A 367 5.63 -22.75 3.67
N GLY A 368 6.15 -23.66 4.49
CA GLY A 368 7.56 -23.93 4.59
C GLY A 368 7.89 -25.39 4.87
N VAL A 369 9.14 -25.74 4.63
CA VAL A 369 9.73 -27.02 5.02
C VAL A 369 11.02 -26.75 5.78
N THR A 370 11.13 -27.33 6.97
CA THR A 370 12.30 -27.24 7.85
C THR A 370 12.90 -28.63 8.03
N ALA A 371 14.20 -28.74 7.87
CA ALA A 371 14.94 -29.96 8.16
C ALA A 371 16.14 -29.65 9.04
N GLY A 372 16.51 -30.57 9.91
CA GLY A 372 17.63 -30.33 10.83
C GLY A 372 18.09 -31.55 11.60
N VAL A 373 19.07 -31.27 12.45
CA VAL A 373 19.74 -32.26 13.33
C VAL A 373 19.62 -31.77 14.77
N GLU A 374 19.27 -32.68 15.66
CA GLU A 374 19.20 -32.47 17.11
C GLU A 374 20.21 -33.40 17.81
N PHE A 375 20.87 -32.89 18.83
CA PHE A 375 21.77 -33.62 19.69
C PHE A 375 21.20 -33.60 21.10
N GLY A 376 20.99 -34.79 21.68
CA GLY A 376 20.58 -34.93 23.07
C GLY A 376 21.73 -34.63 24.01
N LEU A 377 21.44 -34.00 25.14
CA LEU A 377 22.38 -33.65 26.20
C LEU A 377 22.02 -34.40 27.50
N GLY A 378 21.86 -35.70 27.39
CA GLY A 378 21.41 -36.54 28.47
C GLY A 378 19.99 -36.23 28.94
N SER A 379 19.74 -36.20 30.25
CA SER A 379 18.43 -35.89 30.84
C SER A 379 18.12 -34.40 30.93
N ASN A 380 19.07 -33.52 30.58
CA ASN A 380 18.97 -32.10 30.89
C ASN A 380 18.63 -31.24 29.71
N GLY A 381 18.81 -31.71 28.47
CA GLY A 381 18.50 -30.82 27.35
C GLY A 381 18.76 -31.40 25.97
N LEU A 382 18.64 -30.51 25.01
CA LEU A 382 18.95 -30.74 23.60
C LEU A 382 19.50 -29.45 22.96
N VAL A 383 20.29 -29.63 21.91
CA VAL A 383 20.68 -28.56 20.99
C VAL A 383 20.38 -29.00 19.55
N GLY A 384 20.10 -28.06 18.68
CA GLY A 384 19.83 -28.38 17.28
C GLY A 384 20.18 -27.25 16.32
N ILE A 385 20.37 -27.64 15.07
CA ILE A 385 20.50 -26.74 13.93
C ILE A 385 19.47 -27.12 12.87
N ALA A 386 18.92 -26.13 12.17
CA ALA A 386 17.88 -26.34 11.17
C ALA A 386 18.01 -25.37 10.00
N GLY A 387 17.75 -25.89 8.80
CA GLY A 387 17.53 -25.10 7.59
C GLY A 387 16.05 -25.09 7.22
N ASN A 388 15.56 -23.98 6.74
CA ASN A 388 14.17 -23.81 6.27
C ASN A 388 14.16 -23.23 4.86
N ALA A 389 13.23 -23.72 4.04
CA ALA A 389 12.85 -23.11 2.77
C ALA A 389 11.34 -22.87 2.79
N SER A 390 10.92 -21.64 2.52
CA SER A 390 9.50 -21.27 2.58
C SER A 390 9.09 -20.38 1.41
N ARG A 391 7.79 -20.39 1.12
CA ARG A 391 7.13 -19.47 0.18
C ARG A 391 5.93 -18.86 0.88
N ALA A 392 5.80 -17.56 0.71
CA ALA A 392 4.69 -16.82 1.27
C ALA A 392 4.20 -15.75 0.28
N LYS A 393 2.98 -15.29 0.48
CA LYS A 393 2.38 -14.21 -0.30
C LYS A 393 1.59 -13.27 0.60
N ALA A 394 1.60 -11.99 0.25
CA ALA A 394 0.63 -11.01 0.73
C ALA A 394 -0.24 -10.58 -0.45
N LYS A 395 -1.56 -10.59 -0.30
CA LYS A 395 -2.54 -10.30 -1.35
C LYS A 395 -3.45 -9.17 -0.92
N LEU A 396 -3.51 -8.11 -1.72
CA LEU A 396 -4.39 -6.96 -1.55
C LEU A 396 -5.47 -7.01 -2.64
N ASP A 397 -6.63 -7.58 -2.32
CA ASP A 397 -7.68 -7.84 -3.30
C ASP A 397 -8.25 -6.56 -3.89
N ASN A 398 -8.54 -5.57 -3.04
CA ASN A 398 -9.13 -4.30 -3.46
C ASN A 398 -8.23 -3.50 -4.43
N LEU A 399 -6.92 -3.64 -4.31
CA LEU A 399 -5.94 -2.92 -5.12
C LEU A 399 -5.33 -3.79 -6.22
N SER A 400 -5.76 -5.04 -6.35
CA SER A 400 -5.23 -6.01 -7.32
C SER A 400 -3.71 -6.11 -7.27
N SER A 401 -3.15 -6.12 -6.06
CA SER A 401 -1.72 -6.10 -5.80
C SER A 401 -1.31 -7.32 -4.98
N ASN A 402 -0.10 -7.77 -5.16
CA ASN A 402 0.46 -8.86 -4.38
C ASN A 402 1.98 -8.75 -4.23
N SER A 403 2.48 -9.31 -3.14
CA SER A 403 3.90 -9.55 -2.91
C SER A 403 4.10 -11.02 -2.61
N LYS A 404 5.05 -11.66 -3.26
CA LYS A 404 5.46 -13.04 -3.00
C LYS A 404 6.87 -13.04 -2.43
N ALA A 405 7.18 -13.97 -1.55
CA ALA A 405 8.51 -14.18 -1.00
C ALA A 405 8.91 -15.64 -1.14
N SER A 406 10.13 -15.87 -1.61
CA SER A 406 10.82 -17.15 -1.55
C SER A 406 11.99 -17.00 -0.57
N THR A 407 11.94 -17.72 0.55
CA THR A 407 12.85 -17.48 1.69
C THR A 407 13.66 -18.73 2.01
N ARG A 408 14.95 -18.52 2.33
CA ARG A 408 15.86 -19.55 2.84
C ARG A 408 16.43 -19.07 4.16
N GLN A 409 16.39 -19.94 5.18
CA GLN A 409 16.75 -19.59 6.55
C GLN A 409 17.62 -20.68 7.18
N LEU A 410 18.47 -20.26 8.11
CA LEU A 410 19.27 -21.13 8.95
C LEU A 410 19.11 -20.70 10.40
N GLY A 411 18.96 -21.66 11.31
CA GLY A 411 18.79 -21.38 12.73
C GLY A 411 19.42 -22.44 13.62
N ALA A 412 19.69 -22.03 14.84
CA ALA A 412 20.12 -22.89 15.93
C ALA A 412 19.20 -22.71 17.13
N TYR A 413 19.05 -23.73 17.94
CA TYR A 413 18.21 -23.71 19.13
C TYR A 413 18.75 -24.63 20.20
N ALA A 414 18.40 -24.34 21.44
CA ALA A 414 18.76 -25.15 22.60
C ALA A 414 17.65 -25.10 23.66
N ALA A 415 17.47 -26.21 24.37
CA ALA A 415 16.58 -26.30 25.52
C ALA A 415 17.26 -27.06 26.67
N PHE A 416 17.11 -26.53 27.87
CA PHE A 416 17.62 -27.13 29.10
C PHE A 416 16.52 -27.16 30.15
N ALA A 417 16.50 -28.26 30.96
CA ALA A 417 15.60 -28.43 32.09
C ALA A 417 16.39 -28.96 33.32
N LEU A 418 16.05 -28.39 34.47
CA LEU A 418 16.58 -28.79 35.78
C LEU A 418 15.40 -28.93 36.75
N GLY A 419 14.92 -30.16 36.90
CA GLY A 419 13.70 -30.44 37.65
C GLY A 419 12.52 -29.67 37.04
N PRO A 420 11.80 -28.82 37.81
CA PRO A 420 10.67 -28.06 37.31
C PRO A 420 11.05 -26.83 36.48
N LEU A 421 12.30 -26.38 36.54
CA LEU A 421 12.78 -25.22 35.80
C LEU A 421 13.19 -25.60 34.36
N PHE A 422 12.84 -24.78 33.38
CA PHE A 422 13.38 -24.93 32.04
C PHE A 422 13.71 -23.58 31.42
N VAL A 423 14.63 -23.59 30.48
CA VAL A 423 14.95 -22.49 29.59
C VAL A 423 15.16 -23.02 28.18
N GLN A 424 14.64 -22.33 27.20
CA GLN A 424 14.85 -22.65 25.79
C GLN A 424 15.02 -21.38 24.98
N GLY A 425 15.85 -21.42 23.94
CA GLY A 425 16.11 -20.30 23.10
C GLY A 425 16.49 -20.69 21.68
N HIS A 426 16.30 -19.78 20.78
CA HIS A 426 16.64 -19.94 19.37
C HIS A 426 17.21 -18.66 18.79
N ALA A 427 17.98 -18.79 17.72
CA ALA A 427 18.42 -17.68 16.88
C ALA A 427 18.51 -18.15 15.43
N GLY A 428 18.28 -17.23 14.50
CA GLY A 428 18.33 -17.55 13.08
C GLY A 428 18.52 -16.32 12.21
N LEU A 429 18.86 -16.59 10.97
CA LEU A 429 19.00 -15.59 9.90
C LEU A 429 18.51 -16.17 8.58
N GLY A 430 18.14 -15.28 7.66
CA GLY A 430 17.67 -15.71 6.35
C GLY A 430 17.73 -14.62 5.29
N GLN A 431 17.50 -15.08 4.07
CA GLN A 431 17.41 -14.25 2.87
C GLN A 431 16.12 -14.57 2.14
N SER A 432 15.56 -13.57 1.50
CA SER A 432 14.32 -13.68 0.72
C SER A 432 14.47 -12.98 -0.61
N ASP A 433 13.96 -13.63 -1.65
CA ASP A 433 13.74 -13.05 -2.97
C ASP A 433 12.26 -12.69 -3.06
N TYR A 434 11.93 -11.45 -3.44
CA TYR A 434 10.55 -10.98 -3.53
C TYR A 434 10.13 -10.77 -4.97
N ASP A 435 8.88 -11.10 -5.29
CA ASP A 435 8.18 -10.70 -6.51
C ASP A 435 6.99 -9.83 -6.12
N ILE A 436 7.10 -8.54 -6.43
CA ILE A 436 6.08 -7.54 -6.16
C ILE A 436 5.33 -7.23 -7.44
N SER A 437 4.01 -7.18 -7.38
CA SER A 437 3.16 -6.82 -8.51
C SER A 437 2.02 -5.93 -8.05
N ARG A 438 1.88 -4.77 -8.69
CA ARG A 438 0.88 -3.76 -8.42
C ARG A 438 0.10 -3.42 -9.70
N ALA A 439 -1.21 -3.17 -9.59
CA ALA A 439 -2.01 -2.78 -10.75
C ALA A 439 -1.63 -1.38 -11.24
N ALA A 440 -1.40 -1.24 -12.54
CA ALA A 440 -1.40 0.03 -13.26
C ALA A 440 -2.81 0.35 -13.80
N VAL A 441 -2.93 1.25 -14.78
CA VAL A 441 -4.23 1.54 -15.39
C VAL A 441 -4.64 0.45 -16.37
N VAL A 442 -3.71 -0.08 -17.15
CA VAL A 442 -3.93 -1.15 -18.13
C VAL A 442 -3.19 -2.41 -17.69
N ASP A 443 -1.88 -2.32 -17.52
CA ASP A 443 -1.01 -3.44 -17.20
C ASP A 443 -0.69 -3.53 -15.70
N ARG A 444 0.45 -4.10 -15.38
CA ARG A 444 0.97 -4.22 -14.03
C ARG A 444 2.34 -3.58 -13.92
N LEU A 445 2.61 -3.07 -12.74
CA LEU A 445 3.94 -2.68 -12.31
C LEU A 445 4.57 -3.85 -11.55
N SER A 446 5.86 -4.07 -11.72
CA SER A 446 6.56 -5.19 -11.09
C SER A 446 7.95 -4.78 -10.60
N ALA A 447 8.41 -5.47 -9.54
CA ALA A 447 9.76 -5.37 -9.03
C ALA A 447 10.16 -6.67 -8.32
N SER A 448 11.47 -6.96 -8.27
CA SER A 448 11.99 -8.17 -7.64
C SER A 448 13.18 -7.82 -6.73
N PRO A 449 12.94 -7.17 -5.57
CA PRO A 449 13.99 -6.87 -4.62
C PRO A 449 14.38 -8.09 -3.78
N ASP A 450 15.59 -8.05 -3.23
CA ASP A 450 16.06 -8.97 -2.21
C ASP A 450 15.75 -8.45 -0.81
N GLY A 451 15.83 -9.35 0.17
CA GLY A 451 15.74 -9.00 1.57
C GLY A 451 16.49 -9.95 2.50
N LYS A 452 16.65 -9.50 3.72
CA LYS A 452 17.35 -10.25 4.78
C LYS A 452 16.60 -10.09 6.08
N HIS A 453 16.72 -11.11 6.94
CA HIS A 453 16.16 -11.03 8.28
C HIS A 453 17.03 -11.76 9.30
N VAL A 454 16.82 -11.39 10.55
CA VAL A 454 17.35 -12.07 11.72
C VAL A 454 16.22 -12.28 12.73
N LEU A 455 16.31 -13.33 13.50
CA LEU A 455 15.37 -13.64 14.57
C LEU A 455 16.10 -14.23 15.78
N ALA A 456 15.54 -14.04 16.96
CA ALA A 456 15.97 -14.67 18.19
C ALA A 456 14.80 -14.73 19.16
N GLY A 457 14.76 -15.76 20.00
CA GLY A 457 13.75 -15.89 21.04
C GLY A 457 14.29 -16.63 22.27
N LEU A 458 13.70 -16.32 23.40
CA LEU A 458 13.98 -16.96 24.68
C LEU A 458 12.66 -17.23 25.40
N LYS A 459 12.49 -18.42 25.94
CA LYS A 459 11.35 -18.81 26.77
C LYS A 459 11.86 -19.57 27.98
N GLY A 460 11.30 -19.31 29.14
CA GLY A 460 11.61 -20.00 30.36
C GLY A 460 10.41 -20.14 31.28
N GLY A 461 10.45 -21.08 32.19
CA GLY A 461 9.33 -21.32 33.08
C GLY A 461 9.64 -22.29 34.20
N PHE A 462 8.66 -22.42 35.10
CA PHE A 462 8.64 -23.35 36.22
C PHE A 462 7.38 -24.23 36.07
N LEU A 463 7.58 -25.51 35.76
CA LEU A 463 6.50 -26.47 35.56
C LEU A 463 6.46 -27.49 36.70
N ALA A 464 5.56 -27.27 37.67
CA ALA A 464 5.38 -28.21 38.78
C ALA A 464 4.69 -29.50 38.30
N PRO A 465 5.08 -30.68 38.83
CA PRO A 465 4.46 -31.96 38.49
C PRO A 465 3.01 -32.02 39.02
N VAL A 466 2.09 -32.49 38.18
CA VAL A 466 0.66 -32.70 38.48
C VAL A 466 0.22 -34.00 37.82
N GLY A 467 0.43 -35.14 38.50
CA GLY A 467 0.20 -36.46 37.91
C GLY A 467 1.11 -36.71 36.70
N PRO A 468 0.56 -37.12 35.55
CA PRO A 468 1.33 -37.34 34.33
C PRO A 468 1.64 -36.03 33.57
N PHE A 469 1.27 -34.91 34.16
CA PHE A 469 1.46 -33.58 33.56
C PHE A 469 2.40 -32.74 34.41
N ARG A 470 2.89 -31.66 33.82
CA ARG A 470 3.56 -30.54 34.48
C ARG A 470 2.85 -29.28 34.08
N LEU A 471 2.56 -28.42 35.02
CA LEU A 471 1.82 -27.16 34.80
C LEU A 471 2.54 -26.03 35.54
N GLY A 472 2.63 -24.89 34.91
CA GLY A 472 3.13 -23.71 35.58
C GLY A 472 3.36 -22.48 34.73
N PRO A 473 3.85 -21.41 35.36
CA PRO A 473 4.07 -20.14 34.70
C PRO A 473 5.25 -20.18 33.73
N VAL A 474 5.10 -19.46 32.62
CA VAL A 474 6.12 -19.27 31.59
C VAL A 474 6.22 -17.81 31.19
N ILE A 475 7.41 -17.38 30.82
CA ILE A 475 7.69 -16.09 30.20
C ILE A 475 8.44 -16.32 28.89
N ALA A 476 8.20 -15.43 27.92
CA ALA A 476 8.87 -15.49 26.61
C ALA A 476 9.19 -14.08 26.10
N VAL A 477 10.25 -14.00 25.32
CA VAL A 477 10.59 -12.82 24.53
C VAL A 477 11.05 -13.28 23.16
N ASP A 478 10.48 -12.68 22.11
CA ASP A 478 10.81 -12.96 20.72
C ASP A 478 11.15 -11.67 19.98
N TYR A 479 12.25 -11.68 19.27
CA TYR A 479 12.73 -10.60 18.42
C TYR A 479 12.83 -11.08 16.99
N ALA A 480 12.35 -10.29 16.06
CA ALA A 480 12.58 -10.47 14.64
C ALA A 480 12.80 -9.11 13.98
N ARG A 481 13.71 -9.07 13.02
CA ARG A 481 13.94 -7.89 12.18
C ARG A 481 14.15 -8.32 10.74
N ALA A 482 13.35 -7.74 9.84
CA ALA A 482 13.43 -7.96 8.41
C ALA A 482 13.79 -6.67 7.67
N SER A 483 14.43 -6.79 6.52
CA SER A 483 14.66 -5.70 5.57
C SER A 483 14.33 -6.16 4.16
N VAL A 484 13.73 -5.26 3.38
CA VAL A 484 13.55 -5.39 1.94
C VAL A 484 14.39 -4.31 1.29
N ASP A 485 15.25 -4.67 0.34
CA ASP A 485 16.13 -3.70 -0.31
C ASP A 485 15.34 -2.74 -1.19
N GLY A 486 15.91 -1.56 -1.44
CA GLY A 486 15.29 -0.57 -2.32
C GLY A 486 15.21 -1.07 -3.76
N TYR A 487 14.16 -0.65 -4.46
CA TYR A 487 13.90 -1.11 -5.82
C TYR A 487 13.26 -0.03 -6.69
N THR A 488 13.32 -0.22 -7.99
CA THR A 488 12.58 0.55 -8.99
C THR A 488 11.58 -0.39 -9.66
N GLU A 489 10.32 0.02 -9.73
CA GLU A 489 9.29 -0.70 -10.47
C GLU A 489 9.52 -0.57 -11.98
N SER A 490 9.20 -1.63 -12.70
CA SER A 490 9.10 -1.67 -14.17
C SER A 490 7.64 -1.71 -14.61
N GLY A 491 7.36 -1.29 -15.84
CA GLY A 491 6.01 -1.24 -16.42
C GLY A 491 5.63 0.18 -16.83
N ASP A 492 4.48 0.67 -16.37
CA ASP A 492 3.96 2.00 -16.71
C ASP A 492 4.85 3.14 -16.16
N GLY A 493 5.55 3.86 -17.05
CA GLY A 493 6.50 4.92 -16.68
C GLY A 493 5.87 6.18 -16.07
N ALA A 494 4.54 6.33 -16.12
CA ALA A 494 3.83 7.41 -15.41
C ALA A 494 3.46 7.04 -13.98
N LEU A 495 3.48 5.72 -13.64
CA LEU A 495 3.08 5.19 -12.34
C LEU A 495 4.19 4.48 -11.59
N ALA A 496 5.26 4.07 -12.27
CA ALA A 496 6.38 3.34 -11.67
C ALA A 496 7.07 4.14 -10.57
N LEU A 497 7.44 3.47 -9.48
CA LEU A 497 8.05 4.07 -8.30
C LEU A 497 9.50 3.62 -8.13
N ASN A 498 10.32 4.52 -7.62
CA ASN A 498 11.52 4.21 -6.88
C ASN A 498 11.14 4.08 -5.40
N VAL A 499 11.35 2.92 -4.81
CA VAL A 499 11.03 2.64 -3.41
C VAL A 499 12.32 2.43 -2.63
N GLY A 500 12.47 3.15 -1.54
CA GLY A 500 13.63 3.06 -0.66
C GLY A 500 13.65 1.75 0.13
N LYS A 501 14.81 1.43 0.69
CA LYS A 501 14.98 0.26 1.56
C LYS A 501 14.03 0.33 2.74
N GLN A 502 13.28 -0.75 2.96
CA GLN A 502 12.38 -0.91 4.08
C GLN A 502 13.07 -1.71 5.19
N ARG A 503 12.84 -1.32 6.44
CA ARG A 503 13.29 -2.06 7.62
C ARG A 503 12.13 -2.17 8.58
N TYR A 504 11.95 -3.36 9.13
CA TYR A 504 10.86 -3.64 10.02
C TYR A 504 11.27 -4.64 11.09
N GLY A 505 10.99 -4.34 12.34
CA GLY A 505 11.32 -5.17 13.49
C GLY A 505 10.21 -5.19 14.52
N ALA A 506 10.17 -6.26 15.29
CA ALA A 506 9.29 -6.43 16.43
C ALA A 506 10.02 -7.11 17.58
N LEU A 507 9.79 -6.63 18.79
CA LEU A 507 10.17 -7.28 20.03
C LEU A 507 8.86 -7.58 20.78
N VAL A 508 8.55 -8.86 20.94
CA VAL A 508 7.32 -9.31 21.61
C VAL A 508 7.70 -9.92 22.95
N GLY A 509 7.07 -9.47 24.02
CA GLY A 509 7.14 -10.06 25.34
C GLY A 509 5.85 -10.76 25.70
N GLY A 510 5.92 -11.90 26.39
CA GLY A 510 4.76 -12.64 26.82
C GLY A 510 4.94 -13.31 28.18
N ALA A 511 3.83 -13.47 28.89
CA ALA A 511 3.75 -14.26 30.11
C ALA A 511 2.47 -15.10 30.10
N GLY A 512 2.52 -16.29 30.67
CA GLY A 512 1.38 -17.18 30.61
C GLY A 512 1.55 -18.46 31.40
N VAL A 513 0.79 -19.46 31.01
CA VAL A 513 0.78 -20.79 31.63
C VAL A 513 0.97 -21.86 30.56
N GLU A 514 1.77 -22.85 30.88
CA GLU A 514 2.03 -23.99 29.99
C GLU A 514 1.81 -25.30 30.71
N LEU A 515 1.18 -26.25 30.00
CA LEU A 515 0.98 -27.63 30.40
C LEU A 515 1.80 -28.53 29.47
N ARG A 516 2.59 -29.46 30.05
CA ARG A 516 3.29 -30.55 29.32
C ARG A 516 2.88 -31.87 29.90
N GLY A 517 2.58 -32.84 29.06
CA GLY A 517 2.22 -34.21 29.48
C GLY A 517 3.25 -35.24 29.02
N ASP A 518 3.25 -36.36 29.69
CA ASP A 518 3.96 -37.58 29.29
C ASP A 518 3.05 -38.77 29.60
N LEU A 519 2.43 -39.31 28.55
CA LEU A 519 1.42 -40.37 28.65
C LEU A 519 1.95 -41.63 28.00
N ASP A 520 1.99 -42.72 28.75
CA ASP A 520 2.29 -44.06 28.22
C ASP A 520 0.98 -44.69 27.72
N ALA A 521 0.97 -45.10 26.48
CA ALA A 521 -0.16 -45.74 25.81
C ALA A 521 0.21 -47.12 25.30
N GLY A 522 0.61 -48.03 26.22
CA GLY A 522 0.85 -49.43 25.89
C GLY A 522 2.06 -49.66 25.00
N GLY A 523 3.17 -48.98 25.29
CA GLY A 523 4.43 -49.07 24.55
C GLY A 523 4.65 -47.96 23.52
N SER A 524 3.69 -47.06 23.37
CA SER A 524 3.81 -45.81 22.62
C SER A 524 3.72 -44.62 23.57
N SER A 525 4.63 -43.64 23.47
CA SER A 525 4.54 -42.42 24.28
C SER A 525 3.80 -41.33 23.50
N LEU A 526 2.91 -40.65 24.21
CA LEU A 526 2.25 -39.44 23.70
C LEU A 526 2.61 -38.25 24.60
N ARG A 527 3.17 -37.19 24.05
CA ARG A 527 3.65 -36.01 24.75
C ARG A 527 2.88 -34.77 24.33
N PRO A 528 1.70 -34.54 24.92
CA PRO A 528 0.96 -33.32 24.64
C PRO A 528 1.59 -32.11 25.32
N PHE A 529 1.39 -30.92 24.72
CA PHE A 529 1.60 -29.65 25.38
C PHE A 529 0.44 -28.69 25.03
N ALA A 530 0.17 -27.73 25.91
CA ALA A 530 -0.75 -26.62 25.67
C ALA A 530 -0.24 -25.38 26.39
N SER A 531 -0.47 -24.22 25.82
CA SER A 531 -0.06 -22.95 26.41
C SER A 531 -1.10 -21.85 26.14
N VAL A 532 -1.23 -20.96 27.12
CA VAL A 532 -1.98 -19.72 27.00
C VAL A 532 -1.05 -18.59 27.45
N MET A 533 -0.74 -17.69 26.55
CA MET A 533 0.18 -16.56 26.77
C MET A 533 -0.56 -15.25 26.56
N VAL A 534 -0.33 -14.30 27.42
CA VAL A 534 -0.68 -12.89 27.19
C VAL A 534 0.57 -12.23 26.63
N GLU A 535 0.46 -11.67 25.45
CA GLU A 535 1.57 -11.10 24.68
C GLU A 535 1.37 -9.62 24.43
N LYS A 536 2.47 -8.90 24.26
CA LYS A 536 2.51 -7.48 23.90
C LYS A 536 3.72 -7.21 23.02
N ASP A 537 3.53 -6.38 21.98
CA ASP A 537 4.64 -5.80 21.23
C ASP A 537 5.31 -4.71 22.11
N LEU A 538 6.50 -5.02 22.67
CA LEU A 538 7.24 -4.15 23.60
C LEU A 538 7.93 -3.01 22.86
N LYS A 539 8.34 -3.25 21.61
CA LYS A 539 8.99 -2.30 20.73
C LYS A 539 8.70 -2.67 19.29
N GLY A 540 8.20 -1.69 18.53
CA GLY A 540 8.15 -1.73 17.08
C GLY A 540 8.98 -0.57 16.54
N ASP A 541 9.68 -0.75 15.43
CA ASP A 541 10.32 0.37 14.73
C ASP A 541 9.21 1.24 14.11
N GLU A 542 9.32 2.57 14.21
CA GLU A 542 8.53 3.46 13.37
C GLU A 542 8.78 3.12 11.91
N ARG A 543 7.69 2.85 11.19
CA ARG A 543 7.78 2.45 9.79
C ARG A 543 7.52 3.65 8.89
N THR A 544 8.52 4.07 8.18
CA THR A 544 8.40 5.09 7.15
C THR A 544 8.79 4.50 5.80
N LEU A 545 7.85 4.51 4.88
CA LEU A 545 8.12 4.21 3.47
C LEU A 545 8.63 5.47 2.79
N VAL A 546 9.72 5.34 2.05
CA VAL A 546 10.30 6.42 1.25
C VAL A 546 10.14 6.03 -0.21
N PHE A 547 9.50 6.87 -1.00
CA PHE A 547 9.32 6.61 -2.42
C PHE A 547 9.25 7.89 -3.25
N SER A 548 9.57 7.76 -4.53
CA SER A 548 9.34 8.78 -5.55
C SER A 548 8.83 8.13 -6.83
N GLN A 549 8.16 8.89 -7.67
CA GLN A 549 7.82 8.41 -9.00
C GLN A 549 9.05 8.45 -9.90
N THR A 550 9.20 7.48 -10.80
CA THR A 550 10.30 7.48 -11.77
C THR A 550 10.24 8.69 -12.72
N ALA A 551 9.03 9.21 -12.96
CA ALA A 551 8.78 10.42 -13.76
C ALA A 551 9.17 11.73 -13.03
N SER A 552 9.26 11.71 -11.68
CA SER A 552 9.61 12.87 -10.85
C SER A 552 10.48 12.44 -9.66
N PRO A 553 11.70 11.95 -9.90
CA PRO A 553 12.52 11.29 -8.86
C PRO A 553 12.98 12.25 -7.76
N THR A 554 12.92 13.55 -7.98
CA THR A 554 13.28 14.58 -6.99
C THR A 554 12.19 14.78 -5.93
N ILE A 555 10.95 14.39 -6.22
CA ILE A 555 9.81 14.46 -5.27
C ILE A 555 9.82 13.21 -4.42
N VAL A 556 10.55 13.24 -3.32
CA VAL A 556 10.70 12.11 -2.40
C VAL A 556 9.67 12.18 -1.28
N ASN A 557 8.67 11.33 -1.37
CA ASN A 557 7.63 11.21 -0.36
C ASN A 557 8.07 10.33 0.82
N ARG A 558 7.58 10.68 2.02
CA ARG A 558 7.74 9.91 3.25
C ARG A 558 6.36 9.55 3.79
N TRP A 559 6.03 8.26 3.78
CA TRP A 559 4.76 7.75 4.23
C TRP A 559 4.93 7.00 5.55
N ALA A 560 4.44 7.59 6.63
CA ALA A 560 4.48 6.94 7.93
C ALA A 560 3.37 5.87 8.01
N LEU A 561 3.76 4.61 8.20
CA LEU A 561 2.83 3.51 8.44
C LEU A 561 2.34 3.45 9.90
N GLY A 562 2.80 4.38 10.74
CA GLY A 562 2.53 4.37 12.16
C GLY A 562 3.37 3.35 12.92
N GLU A 563 3.28 3.41 14.24
CA GLU A 563 3.82 2.37 15.11
C GLU A 563 2.99 1.09 14.98
N ARG A 564 3.64 -0.04 15.20
CA ARG A 564 2.94 -1.30 15.36
C ARG A 564 2.03 -1.21 16.58
N ASP A 565 0.83 -1.81 16.48
CA ASP A 565 -0.09 -1.83 17.61
C ASP A 565 0.58 -2.50 18.82
N GLN A 566 0.66 -1.75 19.92
CA GLN A 566 1.21 -2.20 21.18
C GLN A 566 0.13 -2.72 22.13
N GLY A 567 -1.04 -3.06 21.61
CA GLY A 567 -2.12 -3.69 22.36
C GLY A 567 -1.70 -5.02 22.97
N ILE A 568 -2.39 -5.41 24.02
CA ILE A 568 -2.25 -6.72 24.66
C ILE A 568 -3.17 -7.69 23.90
N TYR A 569 -2.64 -8.85 23.55
CA TYR A 569 -3.39 -9.94 22.91
C TYR A 569 -3.06 -11.29 23.55
N THR A 570 -3.86 -12.29 23.26
CA THR A 570 -3.66 -13.65 23.79
C THR A 570 -3.17 -14.57 22.67
N ARG A 571 -2.16 -15.38 22.95
CA ARG A 571 -1.78 -16.51 22.10
C ARG A 571 -2.16 -17.80 22.79
N VAL A 572 -2.89 -18.66 22.08
CA VAL A 572 -3.21 -20.03 22.47
C VAL A 572 -2.43 -20.96 21.56
N GLY A 573 -1.74 -21.91 22.15
CA GLY A 573 -0.96 -22.91 21.41
C GLY A 573 -1.08 -24.29 22.03
N GLY A 574 -0.81 -25.28 21.21
CA GLY A 574 -0.77 -26.66 21.68
C GLY A 574 -0.27 -27.62 20.60
N GLY A 575 0.01 -28.84 21.02
CA GLY A 575 0.49 -29.88 20.12
C GLY A 575 0.78 -31.18 20.86
N ALA A 576 1.29 -32.13 20.11
CA ALA A 576 1.72 -33.40 20.66
C ALA A 576 2.88 -34.02 19.86
N SER A 577 3.73 -34.78 20.55
CA SER A 577 4.67 -35.72 19.95
C SER A 577 4.22 -37.13 20.26
N ALA A 578 4.14 -37.99 19.25
CA ALA A 578 3.76 -39.41 19.42
C ALA A 578 4.86 -40.31 18.87
N SER A 579 5.24 -41.32 19.66
CA SER A 579 6.13 -42.39 19.19
C SER A 579 5.35 -43.34 18.27
N LEU A 580 5.86 -43.54 17.05
CA LEU A 580 5.29 -44.46 16.05
C LEU A 580 5.98 -45.84 16.08
N GLY A 581 6.70 -46.15 17.18
CA GLY A 581 7.50 -47.33 17.36
C GLY A 581 9.00 -47.09 17.15
N GLY A 582 9.83 -47.73 17.97
CA GLY A 582 11.27 -47.65 17.90
C GLY A 582 11.82 -46.22 17.97
N ARG A 583 12.39 -45.76 16.86
CA ARG A 583 13.13 -44.49 16.78
C ARG A 583 12.37 -43.38 16.05
N LEU A 584 11.12 -43.64 15.59
CA LEU A 584 10.33 -42.67 14.82
C LEU A 584 9.29 -41.98 15.71
N GLN A 585 9.22 -40.64 15.61
CA GLN A 585 8.25 -39.81 16.30
C GLN A 585 7.53 -38.90 15.29
N LEU A 586 6.23 -38.70 15.51
CA LEU A 586 5.38 -37.73 14.81
C LEU A 586 5.14 -36.52 15.71
N ASP A 587 5.44 -35.34 15.23
CA ASP A 587 5.26 -34.09 15.93
C ASP A 587 4.18 -33.26 15.22
N VAL A 588 3.23 -32.68 15.95
CA VAL A 588 2.23 -31.72 15.45
C VAL A 588 2.07 -30.60 16.47
N ALA A 589 2.06 -29.36 16.01
CA ALA A 589 1.76 -28.20 16.85
C ALA A 589 0.98 -27.13 16.06
N ALA A 590 0.14 -26.38 16.78
CA ALA A 590 -0.58 -25.24 16.23
C ALA A 590 -0.65 -24.12 17.27
N SER A 591 -0.74 -22.89 16.80
CA SER A 591 -1.03 -21.73 17.65
C SER A 591 -1.81 -20.67 16.90
N THR A 592 -2.62 -19.91 17.63
CA THR A 592 -3.34 -18.75 17.10
C THR A 592 -3.31 -17.60 18.09
N THR A 593 -3.41 -16.38 17.60
CA THR A 593 -3.62 -15.19 18.45
C THR A 593 -5.11 -14.81 18.47
N LEU A 594 -5.54 -14.17 19.55
CA LEU A 594 -6.87 -13.65 19.77
C LEU A 594 -6.78 -12.21 20.25
N GLY A 595 -7.56 -11.33 19.64
CA GLY A 595 -7.60 -9.91 20.01
C GLY A 595 -6.37 -9.11 19.58
N LYS A 596 -5.65 -9.55 18.54
CA LYS A 596 -4.54 -8.81 17.98
C LYS A 596 -5.05 -7.85 16.89
N ASN A 597 -4.89 -6.55 17.13
CA ASN A 597 -5.44 -5.52 16.25
C ASN A 597 -4.85 -5.51 14.84
N ASP A 598 -3.57 -5.89 14.68
CA ASP A 598 -2.92 -6.05 13.36
C ASP A 598 -3.33 -7.34 12.62
N GLY A 599 -4.39 -7.99 13.07
CA GLY A 599 -4.87 -9.27 12.57
C GLY A 599 -4.34 -10.47 13.33
N ASN A 600 -5.23 -11.44 13.57
CA ASN A 600 -4.89 -12.67 14.26
C ASN A 600 -4.00 -13.57 13.37
N GLU A 601 -2.99 -14.14 14.00
CA GLU A 601 -2.03 -15.07 13.38
C GLU A 601 -2.48 -16.51 13.59
N LEU A 602 -2.37 -17.35 12.58
CA LEU A 602 -2.46 -18.81 12.68
C LEU A 602 -1.11 -19.40 12.27
N SER A 603 -0.64 -20.39 13.03
CA SER A 603 0.56 -21.17 12.70
C SER A 603 0.29 -22.64 12.98
N VAL A 604 0.64 -23.49 12.02
CA VAL A 604 0.57 -24.96 12.15
C VAL A 604 1.89 -25.53 11.67
N ASN A 605 2.39 -26.52 12.37
CA ASN A 605 3.54 -27.31 11.92
C ASN A 605 3.34 -28.79 12.24
N GLY A 606 3.89 -29.64 11.38
CA GLY A 606 3.85 -31.08 11.55
C GLY A 606 5.10 -31.72 10.95
N GLY A 607 5.65 -32.73 11.59
CA GLY A 607 6.89 -33.32 11.14
C GLY A 607 7.19 -34.68 11.72
N LEU A 608 8.24 -35.29 11.19
CA LEU A 608 8.79 -36.56 11.62
C LEU A 608 10.17 -36.34 12.23
N ARG A 609 10.49 -37.10 13.27
CA ARG A 609 11.79 -37.14 13.94
C ARG A 609 12.25 -38.59 14.00
N PHE A 610 13.50 -38.82 13.67
CA PHE A 610 14.12 -40.13 13.69
C PHE A 610 15.39 -40.09 14.50
N GLY A 611 15.49 -40.95 15.53
CA GLY A 611 16.65 -41.11 16.39
C GLY A 611 17.58 -42.23 15.92
N PHE A 612 18.88 -42.10 16.18
CA PHE A 612 19.89 -43.10 15.86
C PHE A 612 20.47 -43.77 17.12
#